data_23b6fe7c4f9354b9d8b8288ec4d93d94
#
_entry.id   23b6fe7c4f9354b9d8b8288ec4d93d94
#
_cell.length_a   1.000
_cell.length_b   1.000
_cell.length_c   1.000
_cell.angle_alpha   90.00
_cell.angle_beta   90.00
_cell.angle_gamma   90.00
#
_symmetry.space_group_name_H-M   'P 1'
#
loop_
_entity.id
_entity.type
_entity.pdbx_description
1 polymer ?
#
loop_
_entity_poly.entity_id
_entity_poly.type
_entity_poly.pdbx_seq_one_letter_code
_entity_poly.pdbx_strand_id
1 'polypeptide(L)'
;MINFKEEVEKRKEQLIQDIETLCAIPSVYNEKTIGENQPYGSECRQALDAMLAIGKRDGFVVHDENGYAGHIDIGDQEESFGILGHLDVVPVDSRGWDSDPFKVVQANGKLYGRGVADDKGPLLAGYYAAKIIHDLDLPVKKKIRVIFGCDEERGSSCVEHYFTKNPYPSMGF
;
A
#
# COMPACT_ATOMS: atom_id res chain seq x y z
N MET A 1 3.05 -29.84 -4.91
CA MET A 1 3.88 -28.61 -4.87
C MET A 1 2.99 -27.46 -5.29
N ILE A 2 2.97 -26.35 -4.54
CA ILE A 2 2.12 -25.18 -4.83
C ILE A 2 2.69 -24.49 -6.07
N ASN A 3 1.82 -24.13 -7.02
CA ASN A 3 2.17 -23.32 -8.17
C ASN A 3 1.80 -21.86 -7.89
N PHE A 4 2.72 -21.10 -7.30
CA PHE A 4 2.49 -19.70 -6.97
C PHE A 4 2.15 -18.83 -8.19
N LYS A 5 2.64 -19.17 -9.38
CA LYS A 5 2.28 -18.45 -10.60
C LYS A 5 0.78 -18.56 -10.90
N GLU A 6 0.20 -19.74 -10.73
CA GLU A 6 -1.26 -19.92 -10.88
C GLU A 6 -2.03 -19.16 -9.79
N GLU A 7 -1.53 -19.13 -8.56
CA GLU A 7 -2.18 -18.40 -7.48
C GLU A 7 -2.17 -16.88 -7.69
N VAL A 8 -1.10 -16.34 -8.26
CA VAL A 8 -1.05 -14.94 -8.68
C VAL A 8 -2.03 -14.69 -9.83
N GLU A 9 -2.06 -15.55 -10.85
CA GLU A 9 -2.94 -15.37 -12.00
C GLU A 9 -4.43 -15.40 -11.62
N LYS A 10 -4.83 -16.23 -10.65
CA LYS A 10 -6.21 -16.25 -10.10
C LYS A 10 -6.64 -14.93 -9.46
N ARG A 11 -5.69 -14.14 -8.94
CA ARG A 11 -5.93 -12.89 -8.20
C ARG A 11 -5.57 -11.64 -9.01
N LYS A 12 -5.06 -11.82 -10.21
CA LYS A 12 -4.53 -10.73 -11.04
C LYS A 12 -5.53 -9.63 -11.33
N GLU A 13 -6.76 -9.98 -11.66
CA GLU A 13 -7.81 -8.99 -11.94
C GLU A 13 -8.09 -8.12 -10.71
N GLN A 14 -8.21 -8.72 -9.53
CA GLN A 14 -8.44 -7.99 -8.28
C GLN A 14 -7.23 -7.13 -7.91
N LEU A 15 -6.00 -7.66 -8.08
CA LEU A 15 -4.78 -6.88 -7.86
C LEU A 15 -4.73 -5.65 -8.76
N ILE A 16 -5.04 -5.80 -10.04
CA ILE A 16 -5.07 -4.68 -10.99
C ILE A 16 -6.14 -3.67 -10.58
N GLN A 17 -7.32 -4.11 -10.20
CA GLN A 17 -8.41 -3.24 -9.74
C GLN A 17 -8.02 -2.45 -8.47
N ASP A 18 -7.31 -3.08 -7.53
CA ASP A 18 -6.81 -2.41 -6.32
C ASP A 18 -5.72 -1.39 -6.67
N ILE A 19 -4.83 -1.70 -7.63
CA ILE A 19 -3.85 -0.74 -8.16
C ILE A 19 -4.57 0.45 -8.80
N GLU A 20 -5.56 0.20 -9.64
CA GLU A 20 -6.38 1.25 -10.28
C GLU A 20 -7.06 2.14 -9.23
N THR A 21 -7.61 1.53 -8.18
CA THR A 21 -8.27 2.24 -7.07
C THR A 21 -7.31 3.15 -6.33
N LEU A 22 -6.12 2.66 -5.95
CA LEU A 22 -5.14 3.48 -5.25
C LEU A 22 -4.53 4.55 -6.16
N CYS A 23 -4.21 4.22 -7.41
CA CYS A 23 -3.61 5.17 -8.34
C CYS A 23 -4.57 6.27 -8.81
N ALA A 24 -5.89 6.04 -8.73
CA ALA A 24 -6.89 7.07 -8.99
C ALA A 24 -6.89 8.20 -7.95
N ILE A 25 -6.28 7.98 -6.79
CA ILE A 25 -6.15 8.99 -5.74
C ILE A 25 -4.84 9.76 -5.94
N PRO A 26 -4.88 11.08 -6.24
CA PRO A 26 -3.69 11.90 -6.45
C PRO A 26 -3.05 12.28 -5.10
N SER A 27 -2.54 11.31 -4.37
CA SER A 27 -1.99 11.43 -3.01
C SER A 27 -0.67 12.22 -2.96
N VAL A 28 -0.72 13.43 -3.49
CA VAL A 28 0.36 14.42 -3.41
C VAL A 28 0.20 15.21 -2.12
N TYR A 29 1.32 15.47 -1.43
CA TYR A 29 1.32 16.34 -0.26
C TYR A 29 0.64 17.69 -0.55
N ASN A 30 -0.26 18.09 0.34
CA ASN A 30 -1.01 19.33 0.18
C ASN A 30 -1.15 20.06 1.53
N GLU A 31 -0.27 21.05 1.75
CA GLU A 31 -0.24 21.84 2.98
C GLU A 31 -1.59 22.53 3.28
N LYS A 32 -2.35 22.89 2.24
CA LYS A 32 -3.63 23.61 2.40
C LYS A 32 -4.75 22.75 2.96
N THR A 33 -4.60 21.44 2.93
CA THR A 33 -5.61 20.48 3.40
C THR A 33 -5.12 19.68 4.61
N ILE A 34 -4.02 20.10 5.25
CA ILE A 34 -3.56 19.53 6.51
C ILE A 34 -4.61 19.77 7.59
N GLY A 35 -4.88 18.75 8.40
CA GLY A 35 -5.85 18.80 9.48
C GLY A 35 -5.73 17.64 10.45
N GLU A 36 -6.70 17.48 11.30
CA GLU A 36 -6.74 16.36 12.25
C GLU A 36 -6.76 15.03 11.50
N ASN A 37 -5.86 14.11 11.86
CA ASN A 37 -5.65 12.80 11.24
C ASN A 37 -5.35 12.83 9.72
N GLN A 38 -4.87 13.95 9.19
CA GLN A 38 -4.43 14.13 7.82
C GLN A 38 -3.21 15.05 7.74
N PRO A 39 -2.06 14.65 8.33
CA PRO A 39 -0.87 15.49 8.45
C PRO A 39 -0.21 15.84 7.11
N TYR A 40 -0.52 15.11 6.05
CA TYR A 40 0.04 15.30 4.71
C TYR A 40 -1.01 15.77 3.69
N GLY A 41 -2.23 16.09 4.16
CA GLY A 41 -3.34 16.57 3.35
C GLY A 41 -4.39 15.50 3.05
N SER A 42 -5.52 15.96 2.50
CA SER A 42 -6.72 15.16 2.32
C SER A 42 -6.54 13.99 1.35
N GLU A 43 -5.75 14.15 0.29
CA GLU A 43 -5.53 13.13 -0.73
C GLU A 43 -4.64 11.99 -0.22
N CYS A 44 -3.63 12.32 0.60
CA CYS A 44 -2.82 11.32 1.30
C CYS A 44 -3.69 10.54 2.31
N ARG A 45 -4.58 11.22 3.02
CA ARG A 45 -5.57 10.58 3.91
C ARG A 45 -6.48 9.62 3.15
N GLN A 46 -7.01 10.03 2.00
CA GLN A 46 -7.85 9.17 1.16
C GLN A 46 -7.12 7.92 0.69
N ALA A 47 -5.84 8.03 0.31
CA ALA A 47 -5.05 6.88 -0.08
C ALA A 47 -4.82 5.90 1.09
N LEU A 48 -4.57 6.43 2.29
CA LEU A 48 -4.46 5.63 3.51
C LEU A 48 -5.77 4.91 3.81
N ASP A 49 -6.90 5.60 3.76
CA ASP A 49 -8.23 5.01 3.97
C ASP A 49 -8.54 3.91 2.95
N ALA A 50 -8.19 4.12 1.69
CA ALA A 50 -8.40 3.13 0.64
C ALA A 50 -7.57 1.86 0.86
N MET A 51 -6.30 1.98 1.26
CA MET A 51 -5.47 0.81 1.56
C MET A 51 -5.96 0.06 2.80
N LEU A 52 -6.37 0.78 3.85
CA LEU A 52 -6.99 0.18 5.03
C LEU A 52 -8.32 -0.54 4.69
N ALA A 53 -9.11 0.03 3.78
CA ALA A 53 -10.34 -0.58 3.31
C ALA A 53 -10.08 -1.89 2.54
N ILE A 54 -9.00 -1.98 1.75
CA ILE A 54 -8.57 -3.22 1.09
C ILE A 54 -8.29 -4.30 2.13
N GLY A 55 -7.52 -3.99 3.18
CA GLY A 55 -7.24 -4.94 4.27
C GLY A 55 -8.50 -5.40 5.00
N LYS A 56 -9.41 -4.48 5.31
CA LYS A 56 -10.70 -4.79 5.95
C LYS A 56 -11.59 -5.66 5.08
N ARG A 57 -11.69 -5.37 3.77
CA ARG A 57 -12.43 -6.19 2.79
C ARG A 57 -11.98 -7.64 2.81
N ASP A 58 -10.67 -7.86 2.93
CA ASP A 58 -10.06 -9.18 2.91
C ASP A 58 -10.04 -9.86 4.30
N GLY A 59 -10.63 -9.21 5.32
CA GLY A 59 -10.81 -9.77 6.67
C GLY A 59 -9.60 -9.62 7.60
N PHE A 60 -8.61 -8.81 7.24
CA PHE A 60 -7.41 -8.61 8.03
C PHE A 60 -7.55 -7.50 9.08
N VAL A 61 -6.70 -7.58 10.12
CA VAL A 61 -6.61 -6.54 11.14
C VAL A 61 -5.86 -5.34 10.55
N VAL A 62 -6.45 -4.16 10.68
CA VAL A 62 -5.87 -2.92 10.16
C VAL A 62 -5.66 -1.91 11.28
N HIS A 63 -4.65 -1.08 11.14
CA HIS A 63 -4.33 -0.01 12.08
C HIS A 63 -4.03 1.29 11.32
N ASP A 64 -4.57 2.38 11.83
CA ASP A 64 -4.34 3.75 11.38
C ASP A 64 -3.56 4.50 12.48
N GLU A 65 -2.36 4.92 12.17
CA GLU A 65 -1.55 5.75 13.08
C GLU A 65 -1.79 7.23 12.79
N ASN A 66 -3.00 7.69 13.15
CA ASN A 66 -3.43 9.09 13.10
C ASN A 66 -3.18 9.78 11.72
N GLY A 67 -3.32 9.02 10.63
CA GLY A 67 -3.12 9.53 9.29
C GLY A 67 -1.67 9.69 8.84
N TYR A 68 -0.69 9.40 9.70
CA TYR A 68 0.72 9.40 9.30
C TYR A 68 1.07 8.17 8.46
N ALA A 69 0.67 7.02 8.94
CA ALA A 69 0.91 5.73 8.32
C ALA A 69 -0.15 4.73 8.77
N GLY A 70 -0.18 3.57 8.15
CA GLY A 70 -1.01 2.47 8.60
C GLY A 70 -0.34 1.14 8.45
N HIS A 71 -0.98 0.09 8.97
CA HIS A 71 -0.56 -1.27 8.66
C HIS A 71 -1.73 -2.23 8.54
N ILE A 72 -1.47 -3.34 7.86
CA ILE A 72 -2.34 -4.50 7.78
C ILE A 72 -1.57 -5.70 8.33
N ASP A 73 -2.12 -6.35 9.38
CA ASP A 73 -1.57 -7.57 9.95
C ASP A 73 -2.25 -8.79 9.33
N ILE A 74 -1.46 -9.69 8.78
CA ILE A 74 -1.87 -10.96 8.17
C ILE A 74 -1.27 -12.10 9.00
N GLY A 75 -2.13 -12.83 9.72
CA GLY A 75 -1.77 -13.80 10.73
C GLY A 75 -1.90 -13.26 12.15
N ASP A 76 -1.73 -14.15 13.14
CA ASP A 76 -1.98 -13.91 14.57
C ASP A 76 -0.73 -14.11 15.45
N GLN A 77 0.43 -14.41 14.85
CA GLN A 77 1.68 -14.62 15.57
C GLN A 77 2.12 -13.33 16.29
N GLU A 78 2.84 -13.48 17.40
CA GLU A 78 3.35 -12.36 18.20
C GLU A 78 4.39 -11.54 17.43
N GLU A 79 5.38 -12.23 16.86
CA GLU A 79 6.42 -11.59 16.04
C GLU A 79 5.92 -11.31 14.61
N SER A 80 6.45 -10.25 14.01
CA SER A 80 6.10 -9.87 12.65
C SER A 80 7.29 -9.85 11.69
N PHE A 81 7.00 -10.18 10.43
CA PHE A 81 7.81 -9.86 9.26
C PHE A 81 7.21 -8.62 8.60
N GLY A 82 7.98 -7.54 8.46
CA GLY A 82 7.53 -6.28 7.89
C GLY A 82 7.71 -6.22 6.37
N ILE A 83 6.68 -5.74 5.67
CA ILE A 83 6.76 -5.23 4.30
C ILE A 83 6.48 -3.74 4.41
N LEU A 84 7.41 -2.90 3.96
CA LEU A 84 7.28 -1.45 4.04
C LEU A 84 7.15 -0.84 2.65
N GLY A 85 6.20 0.07 2.48
CA GLY A 85 5.99 0.85 1.29
C GLY A 85 5.31 2.18 1.60
N HIS A 86 4.90 2.93 0.55
CA HIS A 86 4.25 4.22 0.71
C HIS A 86 3.09 4.44 -0.26
N LEU A 87 2.24 5.38 0.08
CA LEU A 87 1.01 5.71 -0.66
C LEU A 87 1.04 7.10 -1.29
N ASP A 88 1.93 7.98 -0.80
CA ASP A 88 2.11 9.29 -1.41
C ASP A 88 2.84 9.17 -2.74
N VAL A 89 2.70 10.19 -3.55
CA VAL A 89 3.30 10.27 -4.89
C VAL A 89 3.79 11.69 -5.16
N VAL A 90 4.85 11.82 -5.97
CA VAL A 90 5.30 13.13 -6.45
C VAL A 90 4.26 13.79 -7.36
N PRO A 91 4.22 15.12 -7.40
CA PRO A 91 3.40 15.87 -8.34
C PRO A 91 3.63 15.43 -9.79
N VAL A 92 2.64 15.63 -10.63
CA VAL A 92 2.73 15.33 -12.07
C VAL A 92 2.72 16.62 -12.88
N ASP A 93 3.53 16.67 -13.93
CA ASP A 93 3.38 17.61 -15.03
C ASP A 93 2.66 16.87 -16.17
N SER A 94 1.41 17.23 -16.42
CA SER A 94 0.57 16.55 -17.42
C SER A 94 1.16 16.58 -18.85
N ARG A 95 2.07 17.51 -19.14
CA ARG A 95 2.74 17.62 -20.44
C ARG A 95 3.66 16.42 -20.78
N GLY A 96 4.03 15.61 -19.79
CA GLY A 96 4.89 14.45 -19.98
C GLY A 96 4.13 13.11 -20.04
N TRP A 97 2.80 13.14 -20.14
CA TRP A 97 1.96 11.94 -20.11
C TRP A 97 1.10 11.83 -21.37
N ASP A 98 1.06 10.61 -21.94
CA ASP A 98 0.19 10.28 -23.08
C ASP A 98 -1.28 10.04 -22.67
N SER A 99 -1.55 9.89 -21.37
CA SER A 99 -2.87 9.69 -20.77
C SER A 99 -2.97 10.42 -19.45
N ASP A 100 -4.16 10.44 -18.83
CA ASP A 100 -4.32 10.95 -17.47
C ASP A 100 -3.43 10.16 -16.50
N PRO A 101 -2.50 10.82 -15.78
CA PRO A 101 -1.56 10.15 -14.87
C PRO A 101 -2.24 9.35 -13.76
N PHE A 102 -3.43 9.76 -13.33
CA PHE A 102 -4.18 9.13 -12.25
C PHE A 102 -5.26 8.15 -12.74
N LYS A 103 -5.24 7.85 -14.05
CA LYS A 103 -6.07 6.80 -14.65
C LYS A 103 -5.15 5.71 -15.20
N VAL A 104 -5.08 4.57 -14.51
CA VAL A 104 -4.23 3.46 -14.95
C VAL A 104 -4.65 2.97 -16.33
N VAL A 105 -3.69 2.85 -17.23
CA VAL A 105 -3.88 2.31 -18.58
C VAL A 105 -3.16 0.97 -18.69
N GLN A 106 -3.87 -0.04 -19.17
CA GLN A 106 -3.29 -1.35 -19.47
C GLN A 106 -2.98 -1.42 -20.97
N ALA A 107 -1.71 -1.55 -21.32
CA ALA A 107 -1.27 -1.66 -22.70
C ALA A 107 -0.01 -2.53 -22.81
N ASN A 108 0.03 -3.39 -23.84
CA ASN A 108 1.19 -4.21 -24.17
C ASN A 108 1.74 -5.04 -22.97
N GLY A 109 0.84 -5.55 -22.11
CA GLY A 109 1.19 -6.35 -20.95
C GLY A 109 1.79 -5.54 -19.80
N LYS A 110 1.65 -4.22 -19.79
CA LYS A 110 2.13 -3.29 -18.76
C LYS A 110 0.99 -2.42 -18.25
N LEU A 111 1.18 -1.91 -17.03
CA LEU A 111 0.35 -0.88 -16.41
C LEU A 111 1.08 0.46 -16.47
N TYR A 112 0.37 1.52 -16.82
CA TYR A 112 0.89 2.89 -16.88
C TYR A 112 0.01 3.78 -16.00
N GLY A 113 0.63 4.56 -15.11
CA GLY A 113 -0.04 5.51 -14.22
C GLY A 113 0.91 5.98 -13.12
N ARG A 114 0.63 7.14 -12.53
CA ARG A 114 1.37 7.65 -11.36
C ARG A 114 1.12 6.73 -10.16
N GLY A 115 2.21 6.25 -9.51
CA GLY A 115 2.14 5.33 -8.39
C GLY A 115 2.13 3.84 -8.78
N VAL A 116 1.98 3.50 -10.07
CA VAL A 116 1.99 2.08 -10.52
C VAL A 116 3.35 1.42 -10.25
N ALA A 117 4.45 2.14 -10.46
CA ALA A 117 5.80 1.64 -10.24
C ALA A 117 6.41 2.10 -8.91
N ASP A 118 5.94 3.22 -8.38
CA ASP A 118 6.44 3.89 -7.18
C ASP A 118 5.29 4.59 -6.45
N ASP A 119 4.78 3.99 -5.34
CA ASP A 119 5.08 2.64 -4.81
C ASP A 119 3.79 1.82 -4.61
N LYS A 120 2.60 2.36 -5.00
CA LYS A 120 1.28 1.70 -4.80
C LYS A 120 1.22 0.31 -5.44
N GLY A 121 1.82 0.12 -6.62
CA GLY A 121 1.89 -1.18 -7.29
C GLY A 121 2.75 -2.19 -6.55
N PRO A 122 4.03 -1.91 -6.26
CA PRO A 122 4.91 -2.79 -5.48
C PRO A 122 4.36 -3.08 -4.08
N LEU A 123 3.82 -2.09 -3.37
CA LEU A 123 3.16 -2.27 -2.07
C LEU A 123 2.02 -3.30 -2.15
N LEU A 124 1.13 -3.17 -3.14
CA LEU A 124 0.05 -4.13 -3.38
C LEU A 124 0.58 -5.50 -3.80
N ALA A 125 1.66 -5.57 -4.58
CA ALA A 125 2.28 -6.86 -4.91
C ALA A 125 2.78 -7.58 -3.65
N GLY A 126 3.40 -6.86 -2.71
CA GLY A 126 3.80 -7.38 -1.39
C GLY A 126 2.59 -7.84 -0.56
N TYR A 127 1.54 -7.02 -0.52
CA TYR A 127 0.28 -7.37 0.16
C TYR A 127 -0.35 -8.64 -0.42
N TYR A 128 -0.44 -8.76 -1.74
CA TYR A 128 -1.02 -9.95 -2.37
C TYR A 128 -0.16 -11.19 -2.21
N ALA A 129 1.17 -11.05 -2.15
CA ALA A 129 2.05 -12.17 -1.81
C ALA A 129 1.74 -12.70 -0.39
N ALA A 130 1.58 -11.81 0.57
CA ALA A 130 1.20 -12.17 1.94
C ALA A 130 -0.22 -12.78 2.00
N LYS A 131 -1.18 -12.18 1.28
CA LYS A 131 -2.55 -12.70 1.17
C LYS A 131 -2.58 -14.11 0.57
N ILE A 132 -1.80 -14.42 -0.45
CA ILE A 132 -1.70 -15.77 -1.04
C ILE A 132 -1.23 -16.78 0.00
N ILE A 133 -0.21 -16.44 0.81
CA ILE A 133 0.28 -17.31 1.88
C ILE A 133 -0.83 -17.62 2.87
N HIS A 134 -1.59 -16.61 3.29
CA HIS A 134 -2.72 -16.76 4.19
C HIS A 134 -3.86 -17.58 3.59
N ASP A 135 -4.30 -17.26 2.36
CA ASP A 135 -5.43 -17.91 1.69
C ASP A 135 -5.19 -19.41 1.43
N LEU A 136 -3.92 -19.80 1.29
CA LEU A 136 -3.49 -21.19 1.13
C LEU A 136 -3.20 -21.92 2.45
N ASP A 137 -3.48 -21.26 3.59
CA ASP A 137 -3.20 -21.78 4.94
C ASP A 137 -1.77 -22.33 5.08
N LEU A 138 -0.79 -21.58 4.52
CA LEU A 138 0.61 -21.98 4.59
C LEU A 138 1.18 -21.69 5.97
N PRO A 139 1.96 -22.62 6.54
CA PRO A 139 2.53 -22.43 7.87
C PRO A 139 3.55 -21.28 7.86
N VAL A 140 3.31 -20.29 8.72
CA VAL A 140 4.20 -19.14 8.92
C VAL A 140 4.64 -19.08 10.39
N LYS A 141 5.88 -18.65 10.63
CA LYS A 141 6.42 -18.47 11.99
C LYS A 141 6.14 -17.09 12.55
N LYS A 142 5.86 -16.13 11.69
CA LYS A 142 5.62 -14.71 12.01
C LYS A 142 4.41 -14.24 11.22
N LYS A 143 3.58 -13.38 11.81
CA LYS A 143 2.57 -12.66 11.02
C LYS A 143 3.28 -11.74 10.01
N ILE A 144 2.63 -11.45 8.91
CA ILE A 144 3.13 -10.48 7.95
C ILE A 144 2.44 -9.15 8.24
N ARG A 145 3.25 -8.11 8.49
CA ARG A 145 2.77 -6.75 8.69
C ARG A 145 3.13 -5.91 7.47
N VAL A 146 2.13 -5.53 6.70
CA VAL A 146 2.29 -4.61 5.58
C VAL A 146 2.11 -3.19 6.11
N ILE A 147 3.19 -2.41 6.13
CA ILE A 147 3.26 -1.03 6.64
C ILE A 147 3.30 -0.09 5.45
N PHE A 148 2.53 0.99 5.50
CA PHE A 148 2.48 1.98 4.42
C PHE A 148 2.44 3.39 4.97
N GLY A 149 3.42 4.19 4.56
CA GLY A 149 3.55 5.60 4.90
C GLY A 149 2.86 6.52 3.91
N CYS A 150 2.77 7.82 4.26
CA CYS A 150 2.13 8.85 3.44
C CYS A 150 3.01 10.08 3.18
N ASP A 151 4.34 9.96 3.34
CA ASP A 151 5.30 11.09 3.21
C ASP A 151 6.72 10.59 2.83
N GLU A 152 6.81 9.50 2.08
CA GLU A 152 8.11 8.94 1.67
C GLU A 152 8.83 9.92 0.74
N GLU A 153 8.12 10.46 -0.24
CA GLU A 153 8.60 11.37 -1.28
C GLU A 153 9.13 12.72 -0.73
N ARG A 154 8.99 12.96 0.59
CA ARG A 154 9.41 14.19 1.26
C ARG A 154 10.31 13.97 2.47
N GLY A 155 10.72 12.74 2.74
CA GLY A 155 11.68 12.43 3.80
C GLY A 155 11.21 11.44 4.86
N SER A 156 10.09 10.74 4.64
CA SER A 156 9.64 9.59 5.45
C SER A 156 9.32 9.90 6.91
N SER A 157 8.93 11.14 7.25
CA SER A 157 8.55 11.51 8.62
C SER A 157 7.35 10.68 9.13
N CYS A 158 6.53 10.18 8.22
CA CYS A 158 5.45 9.24 8.50
C CYS A 158 5.94 7.95 9.17
N VAL A 159 7.03 7.39 8.67
CA VAL A 159 7.62 6.14 9.17
C VAL A 159 8.30 6.38 10.53
N GLU A 160 9.01 7.50 10.67
CA GLU A 160 9.58 7.90 11.95
C GLU A 160 8.49 8.02 13.03
N HIS A 161 7.39 8.74 12.72
CA HIS A 161 6.25 8.85 13.63
C HIS A 161 5.66 7.47 13.97
N TYR A 162 5.40 6.64 12.96
CA TYR A 162 4.82 5.31 13.13
C TYR A 162 5.63 4.47 14.12
N PHE A 163 6.95 4.42 14.00
CA PHE A 163 7.81 3.62 14.86
C PHE A 163 8.04 4.23 16.25
N THR A 164 7.59 5.45 16.52
CA THR A 164 7.51 5.93 17.93
C THR A 164 6.38 5.29 18.73
N LYS A 165 5.37 4.73 18.03
CA LYS A 165 4.15 4.17 18.63
C LYS A 165 4.04 2.66 18.44
N ASN A 166 4.64 2.13 17.40
CA ASN A 166 4.54 0.74 17.00
C ASN A 166 5.91 0.05 17.06
N PRO A 167 5.97 -1.22 17.51
CA PRO A 167 7.23 -1.94 17.55
C PRO A 167 7.76 -2.20 16.13
N TYR A 168 9.08 -2.18 16.01
CA TYR A 168 9.73 -2.65 14.79
C TYR A 168 9.42 -4.13 14.53
N PRO A 169 9.17 -4.52 13.29
CA PRO A 169 9.16 -5.94 12.91
C PRO A 169 10.47 -6.61 13.30
N SER A 170 10.41 -7.87 13.73
CA SER A 170 11.61 -8.65 14.08
C SER A 170 12.44 -9.03 12.86
N MET A 171 11.86 -8.90 11.67
CA MET A 171 12.48 -9.08 10.36
C MET A 171 11.70 -8.23 9.35
N GLY A 172 12.34 -7.73 8.28
CA GLY A 172 11.65 -6.88 7.32
C GLY A 172 12.33 -6.84 5.96
N PHE A 173 11.56 -6.31 5.02
CA PHE A 173 11.94 -6.11 3.63
C PHE A 173 11.36 -4.78 3.14
#